data_b59f6d42450c33dc7593c980dd4ba721
#
_entry.id   b59f6d42450c33dc7593c980dd4ba721
#
_cell.length_a   1.000
_cell.length_b   1.000
_cell.length_c   1.000
_cell.angle_alpha   90.00
_cell.angle_beta   90.00
_cell.angle_gamma   90.00
#
_symmetry.space_group_name_H-M   'P 1'
#
loop_
_entity.id
_entity.type
_entity.pdbx_description
1 polymer ?
#
loop_
_entity_poly.entity_id
_entity_poly.type
_entity_poly.pdbx_seq_one_letter_code
_entity_poly.pdbx_strand_id
1 'polypeptide(L)'
;MLDLVVNDAHTAYSYTVNSAWKNFFKAAEGETPAGKGLTYVNIDAQGYVTWKENADVAAFAKDAEEFAKDLTALKTHTASADGDFAFSELEAGYYLVTSTLGTKATVGTTPGNPNPEIQEKNAAPVNVKTVEEDSKGGKEGVDAWGSTNDADIGQTVNFKSTITAQAGAENYVFHDTMSAGLTYTGVTGITLNETAVDASNYTVVTEGLTDGCTFEVRFTQAF
;
A
#
# COMPACT_ATOMS: atom_id res chain seq x y z
N MET A 1 -8.04 -16.88 -4.42
CA MET A 1 -7.55 -16.91 -5.82
C MET A 1 -7.74 -18.28 -6.44
N LEU A 2 -7.27 -19.32 -5.81
CA LEU A 2 -7.40 -20.69 -6.32
C LEU A 2 -8.07 -21.56 -5.27
N ASP A 3 -8.90 -22.50 -5.71
CA ASP A 3 -9.57 -23.47 -4.89
C ASP A 3 -8.75 -24.76 -4.87
N LEU A 4 -8.63 -25.42 -3.71
CA LEU A 4 -7.96 -26.70 -3.61
C LEU A 4 -8.91 -27.81 -4.06
N VAL A 5 -8.40 -28.71 -4.89
CA VAL A 5 -9.08 -29.94 -5.30
C VAL A 5 -8.28 -31.12 -4.78
N VAL A 6 -8.95 -32.05 -4.12
CA VAL A 6 -8.35 -33.26 -3.56
C VAL A 6 -8.85 -34.46 -4.34
N ASN A 7 -7.95 -35.39 -4.68
CA ASN A 7 -8.36 -36.62 -5.36
C ASN A 7 -9.20 -37.53 -4.44
N ASP A 8 -9.95 -38.47 -5.02
CA ASP A 8 -10.88 -39.35 -4.28
C ASP A 8 -10.19 -40.15 -3.16
N ALA A 9 -8.92 -40.48 -3.33
CA ALA A 9 -8.13 -41.21 -2.34
C ALA A 9 -7.55 -40.33 -1.23
N HIS A 10 -7.73 -39.00 -1.30
CA HIS A 10 -7.16 -38.00 -0.40
C HIS A 10 -5.62 -38.06 -0.26
N THR A 11 -4.94 -38.51 -1.32
CA THR A 11 -3.48 -38.68 -1.35
C THR A 11 -2.75 -37.61 -2.16
N ALA A 12 -3.49 -36.86 -2.99
CA ALA A 12 -2.95 -35.77 -3.82
C ALA A 12 -3.96 -34.61 -3.88
N TYR A 13 -3.43 -33.41 -4.05
CA TYR A 13 -4.23 -32.21 -4.24
C TYR A 13 -3.64 -31.33 -5.35
N SER A 14 -4.50 -30.56 -5.98
CA SER A 14 -4.19 -29.60 -7.03
C SER A 14 -5.00 -28.32 -6.81
N TYR A 15 -4.65 -27.27 -7.50
CA TYR A 15 -5.41 -26.01 -7.46
C TYR A 15 -6.15 -25.80 -8.77
N THR A 16 -7.36 -25.24 -8.70
CA THR A 16 -8.12 -24.75 -9.85
C THR A 16 -8.46 -23.28 -9.65
N VAL A 17 -8.75 -22.56 -10.74
CA VAL A 17 -9.07 -21.12 -10.66
C VAL A 17 -10.43 -20.90 -10.01
N ASN A 18 -10.44 -20.14 -8.91
CA ASN A 18 -11.69 -19.69 -8.28
C ASN A 18 -12.51 -18.80 -9.22
N SER A 19 -13.83 -18.90 -9.17
CA SER A 19 -14.74 -18.22 -10.10
C SER A 19 -14.58 -16.70 -10.12
N ALA A 20 -14.32 -16.06 -8.99
CA ALA A 20 -14.11 -14.61 -8.89
C ALA A 20 -12.80 -14.15 -9.57
N TRP A 21 -11.85 -15.07 -9.79
CA TRP A 21 -10.53 -14.78 -10.35
C TRP A 21 -10.37 -15.19 -11.82
N LYS A 22 -11.42 -15.71 -12.45
CA LYS A 22 -11.37 -16.16 -13.85
C LYS A 22 -10.82 -15.10 -14.79
N ASN A 23 -11.23 -13.85 -14.65
CA ASN A 23 -10.77 -12.76 -15.50
C ASN A 23 -9.29 -12.41 -15.30
N PHE A 24 -8.75 -12.60 -14.09
CA PHE A 24 -7.33 -12.43 -13.83
C PHE A 24 -6.48 -13.49 -14.55
N PHE A 25 -6.92 -14.72 -14.54
CA PHE A 25 -6.22 -15.81 -15.21
C PHE A 25 -6.63 -15.92 -16.70
N LYS A 26 -7.84 -15.49 -17.10
CA LYS A 26 -8.42 -15.66 -18.44
C LYS A 26 -8.09 -17.05 -19.02
N ALA A 27 -8.52 -18.05 -18.26
CA ALA A 27 -8.22 -19.46 -18.53
C ALA A 27 -9.07 -20.07 -19.64
N ALA A 28 -10.03 -19.33 -20.24
CA ALA A 28 -10.84 -19.84 -21.32
C ALA A 28 -10.09 -19.83 -22.65
N GLU A 29 -10.19 -20.91 -23.40
CA GLU A 29 -9.60 -21.04 -24.73
C GLU A 29 -10.14 -19.94 -25.66
N GLY A 30 -9.24 -19.19 -26.30
CA GLY A 30 -9.60 -18.13 -27.24
C GLY A 30 -9.81 -16.73 -26.63
N GLU A 31 -9.71 -16.54 -25.30
CA GLU A 31 -9.73 -15.21 -24.72
C GLU A 31 -8.46 -14.42 -25.01
N THR A 32 -8.61 -13.25 -25.62
CA THR A 32 -7.52 -12.30 -25.88
C THR A 32 -7.90 -10.91 -25.38
N PRO A 33 -7.02 -10.20 -24.66
CA PRO A 33 -5.69 -10.64 -24.21
C PRO A 33 -5.77 -11.65 -23.05
N ALA A 34 -4.79 -12.54 -22.96
CA ALA A 34 -4.63 -13.42 -21.80
C ALA A 34 -4.57 -12.59 -20.50
N GLY A 35 -5.18 -13.10 -19.43
CA GLY A 35 -5.11 -12.44 -18.14
C GLY A 35 -3.67 -12.42 -17.59
N LYS A 36 -3.36 -11.44 -16.76
CA LYS A 36 -2.02 -11.28 -16.16
C LYS A 36 -1.56 -12.53 -15.39
N GLY A 37 -2.48 -13.27 -14.76
CA GLY A 37 -2.17 -14.50 -14.04
C GLY A 37 -1.46 -15.55 -14.90
N LEU A 38 -1.79 -15.68 -16.20
CA LEU A 38 -1.13 -16.60 -17.11
C LEU A 38 0.33 -16.24 -17.44
N THR A 39 0.81 -15.09 -17.05
CA THR A 39 2.24 -14.75 -17.09
C THR A 39 3.03 -15.64 -16.12
N TYR A 40 2.43 -16.03 -15.01
CA TYR A 40 3.09 -16.69 -13.88
C TYR A 40 2.75 -18.18 -13.73
N VAL A 41 1.59 -18.61 -14.24
CA VAL A 41 1.13 -19.99 -14.08
C VAL A 41 0.79 -20.63 -15.42
N ASN A 42 0.77 -21.98 -15.42
CA ASN A 42 0.19 -22.81 -16.47
C ASN A 42 -1.16 -23.33 -15.95
N ILE A 43 -2.12 -23.48 -16.86
CA ILE A 43 -3.39 -24.16 -16.60
C ILE A 43 -3.50 -25.27 -17.64
N ASP A 44 -3.65 -26.50 -17.18
CA ASP A 44 -3.75 -27.65 -18.07
C ASP A 44 -5.18 -27.85 -18.62
N ALA A 45 -5.37 -28.85 -19.47
CA ALA A 45 -6.65 -29.17 -20.08
C ALA A 45 -7.73 -29.59 -19.07
N GLN A 46 -7.36 -29.99 -17.86
CA GLN A 46 -8.23 -30.34 -16.75
C GLN A 46 -8.53 -29.13 -15.86
N GLY A 47 -7.89 -27.97 -16.11
CA GLY A 47 -8.06 -26.74 -15.34
C GLY A 47 -7.14 -26.66 -14.11
N TYR A 48 -6.17 -27.58 -13.95
CA TYR A 48 -5.25 -27.53 -12.84
C TYR A 48 -4.15 -26.48 -13.05
N VAL A 49 -3.88 -25.74 -11.99
CA VAL A 49 -2.95 -24.60 -11.99
C VAL A 49 -1.60 -25.03 -11.42
N THR A 50 -0.53 -24.72 -12.13
CA THR A 50 0.86 -24.94 -11.69
C THR A 50 1.69 -23.68 -11.94
N TRP A 51 2.66 -23.41 -11.08
CA TRP A 51 3.60 -22.32 -11.31
C TRP A 51 4.49 -22.61 -12.53
N LYS A 52 4.78 -21.56 -13.29
CA LYS A 52 5.84 -21.62 -14.30
C LYS A 52 7.19 -21.69 -13.61
N GLU A 53 8.15 -22.28 -14.28
CA GLU A 53 9.54 -22.27 -13.84
C GLU A 53 10.03 -20.81 -13.69
N ASN A 54 10.66 -20.50 -12.56
CA ASN A 54 11.16 -19.16 -12.22
C ASN A 54 10.09 -18.04 -12.20
N ALA A 55 8.83 -18.37 -11.97
CA ALA A 55 7.79 -17.36 -11.84
C ALA A 55 8.10 -16.40 -10.67
N ASP A 56 8.01 -15.10 -10.93
CA ASP A 56 8.16 -14.06 -9.92
C ASP A 56 6.87 -13.97 -9.09
N VAL A 57 6.90 -14.58 -7.90
CA VAL A 57 5.76 -14.61 -6.97
C VAL A 57 5.44 -13.21 -6.41
N ALA A 58 6.43 -12.33 -6.26
CA ALA A 58 6.21 -10.97 -5.78
C ALA A 58 5.51 -10.12 -6.85
N ALA A 59 5.94 -10.22 -8.10
CA ALA A 59 5.25 -9.58 -9.23
C ALA A 59 3.83 -10.14 -9.43
N PHE A 60 3.63 -11.45 -9.25
CA PHE A 60 2.30 -12.05 -9.24
C PHE A 60 1.41 -11.46 -8.15
N ALA A 61 1.91 -11.32 -6.93
CA ALA A 61 1.15 -10.75 -5.81
C ALA A 61 0.76 -9.29 -6.08
N LYS A 62 1.64 -8.50 -6.68
CA LYS A 62 1.38 -7.11 -7.09
C LYS A 62 0.28 -7.02 -8.16
N ASP A 63 0.37 -7.82 -9.21
CA ASP A 63 -0.65 -7.85 -10.26
C ASP A 63 -2.00 -8.39 -9.76
N ALA A 64 -1.97 -9.35 -8.83
CA ALA A 64 -3.16 -9.89 -8.18
C ALA A 64 -3.83 -8.85 -7.27
N GLU A 65 -3.06 -8.06 -6.51
CA GLU A 65 -3.59 -6.96 -5.72
C GLU A 65 -4.28 -5.91 -6.58
N GLU A 66 -3.67 -5.52 -7.70
CA GLU A 66 -4.27 -4.55 -8.63
C GLU A 66 -5.63 -5.04 -9.17
N PHE A 67 -5.70 -6.31 -9.54
CA PHE A 67 -6.96 -6.93 -9.96
C PHE A 67 -7.98 -7.01 -8.81
N ALA A 68 -7.53 -7.27 -7.59
CA ALA A 68 -8.37 -7.44 -6.41
C ALA A 68 -9.04 -6.13 -5.93
N LYS A 69 -8.59 -4.95 -6.38
CA LYS A 69 -9.21 -3.66 -6.03
C LYS A 69 -10.69 -3.60 -6.39
N ASP A 70 -11.09 -4.31 -7.44
CA ASP A 70 -12.47 -4.39 -7.90
C ASP A 70 -13.25 -5.56 -7.27
N LEU A 71 -12.63 -6.33 -6.39
CA LEU A 71 -13.25 -7.47 -5.73
C LEU A 71 -13.60 -7.17 -4.26
N THR A 72 -14.65 -7.81 -3.78
CA THR A 72 -14.93 -7.80 -2.34
C THR A 72 -13.98 -8.77 -1.63
N ALA A 73 -13.30 -8.30 -0.59
CA ALA A 73 -12.45 -9.16 0.24
C ALA A 73 -13.29 -10.27 0.91
N LEU A 74 -12.75 -11.50 0.90
CA LEU A 74 -13.40 -12.65 1.54
C LEU A 74 -13.48 -12.49 3.06
N LYS A 75 -12.41 -11.99 3.66
CA LYS A 75 -12.31 -11.67 5.10
C LYS A 75 -11.50 -10.39 5.25
N THR A 76 -11.84 -9.60 6.26
CA THR A 76 -11.08 -8.39 6.64
C THR A 76 -10.89 -8.36 8.15
N HIS A 77 -9.79 -7.76 8.59
CA HIS A 77 -9.52 -7.49 9.99
C HIS A 77 -8.85 -6.13 10.12
N THR A 78 -9.22 -5.38 11.15
CA THR A 78 -8.54 -4.13 11.53
C THR A 78 -7.87 -4.34 12.87
N ALA A 79 -6.52 -4.35 12.87
CA ALA A 79 -5.75 -4.45 14.09
C ALA A 79 -5.85 -3.14 14.89
N SER A 80 -6.08 -3.24 16.20
CA SER A 80 -6.08 -2.11 17.13
C SER A 80 -4.77 -1.98 17.92
N ALA A 81 -3.91 -2.98 17.84
CA ALA A 81 -2.60 -3.06 18.47
C ALA A 81 -1.75 -4.14 17.77
N ASP A 82 -0.46 -4.18 18.11
CA ASP A 82 0.41 -5.28 17.71
C ASP A 82 -0.09 -6.62 18.29
N GLY A 83 0.08 -7.67 17.53
CA GLY A 83 -0.30 -9.02 17.94
C GLY A 83 -0.70 -9.91 16.78
N ASP A 84 -0.98 -11.17 17.10
CA ASP A 84 -1.39 -12.16 16.13
C ASP A 84 -2.91 -12.13 15.92
N PHE A 85 -3.32 -12.34 14.68
CA PHE A 85 -4.71 -12.50 14.29
C PHE A 85 -4.87 -13.68 13.34
N ALA A 86 -5.92 -14.48 13.52
CA ALA A 86 -6.23 -15.60 12.66
C ALA A 86 -7.52 -15.39 11.87
N PHE A 87 -7.46 -15.52 10.55
CA PHE A 87 -8.65 -15.70 9.72
C PHE A 87 -9.12 -17.13 9.82
N SER A 88 -10.23 -17.35 10.54
CA SER A 88 -10.85 -18.67 10.70
C SER A 88 -11.82 -19.00 9.58
N GLU A 89 -12.19 -20.28 9.47
CA GLU A 89 -13.22 -20.79 8.55
C GLU A 89 -12.92 -20.47 7.08
N LEU A 90 -11.65 -20.56 6.69
CA LEU A 90 -11.23 -20.51 5.30
C LEU A 90 -11.18 -21.93 4.72
N GLU A 91 -11.77 -22.12 3.56
CA GLU A 91 -11.60 -23.34 2.77
C GLU A 91 -10.13 -23.51 2.37
N ALA A 92 -9.70 -24.74 2.11
CA ALA A 92 -8.35 -24.95 1.60
C ALA A 92 -8.21 -24.35 0.20
N GLY A 93 -7.13 -23.61 -0.04
CA GLY A 93 -6.96 -22.85 -1.28
C GLY A 93 -5.69 -22.02 -1.32
N TYR A 94 -5.57 -21.18 -2.34
CA TYR A 94 -4.46 -20.24 -2.49
C TYR A 94 -4.98 -18.80 -2.43
N TYR A 95 -4.49 -18.02 -1.48
CA TYR A 95 -5.02 -16.72 -1.09
C TYR A 95 -4.04 -15.60 -1.40
N LEU A 96 -4.57 -14.43 -1.73
CA LEU A 96 -3.87 -13.15 -1.65
C LEU A 96 -4.22 -12.52 -0.30
N VAL A 97 -3.20 -12.06 0.41
CA VAL A 97 -3.33 -11.28 1.64
C VAL A 97 -2.67 -9.94 1.42
N THR A 98 -3.41 -8.88 1.68
CA THR A 98 -2.92 -7.50 1.56
C THR A 98 -3.16 -6.74 2.85
N SER A 99 -2.35 -5.72 3.13
CA SER A 99 -2.57 -4.81 4.24
C SER A 99 -2.54 -3.35 3.77
N THR A 100 -3.12 -2.46 4.56
CA THR A 100 -3.02 -1.00 4.36
C THR A 100 -1.61 -0.47 4.61
N LEU A 101 -0.72 -1.28 5.16
CA LEU A 101 0.70 -0.97 5.34
C LEU A 101 1.56 -1.39 4.13
N GLY A 102 0.94 -1.90 3.07
CA GLY A 102 1.61 -2.24 1.81
C GLY A 102 2.05 -3.69 1.68
N THR A 103 1.76 -4.57 2.65
CA THR A 103 2.04 -6.00 2.48
C THR A 103 1.18 -6.60 1.39
N LYS A 104 1.83 -7.36 0.52
CA LYS A 104 1.24 -8.17 -0.54
C LYS A 104 1.88 -9.55 -0.48
N ALA A 105 1.13 -10.53 -0.02
CA ALA A 105 1.62 -11.89 0.12
C ALA A 105 0.62 -12.88 -0.45
N THR A 106 1.12 -13.99 -0.95
CA THR A 106 0.30 -15.11 -1.36
C THR A 106 0.59 -16.33 -0.50
N VAL A 107 -0.43 -17.05 -0.13
CA VAL A 107 -0.30 -18.18 0.78
C VAL A 107 -1.26 -19.30 0.39
N GLY A 108 -0.76 -20.53 0.43
CA GLY A 108 -1.55 -21.73 0.19
C GLY A 108 -1.90 -22.44 1.49
N THR A 109 -3.17 -22.73 1.69
CA THR A 109 -3.63 -23.64 2.73
C THR A 109 -3.85 -25.01 2.14
N THR A 110 -3.34 -26.03 2.80
CA THR A 110 -3.45 -27.43 2.37
C THR A 110 -3.73 -28.32 3.57
N PRO A 111 -4.18 -29.57 3.37
CA PRO A 111 -4.33 -30.52 4.49
C PRO A 111 -3.03 -30.75 5.30
N GLY A 112 -1.87 -30.61 4.64
CA GLY A 112 -0.57 -30.75 5.31
C GLY A 112 -0.06 -29.44 5.96
N ASN A 113 -0.59 -28.29 5.56
CA ASN A 113 -0.31 -26.99 6.15
C ASN A 113 -1.61 -26.16 6.23
N PRO A 114 -2.49 -26.48 7.19
CA PRO A 114 -3.80 -25.83 7.28
C PRO A 114 -3.75 -24.41 7.84
N ASN A 115 -2.70 -24.05 8.57
CA ASN A 115 -2.55 -22.76 9.26
C ASN A 115 -1.21 -22.09 8.88
N PRO A 116 -1.02 -21.69 7.63
CA PRO A 116 0.18 -20.95 7.26
C PRO A 116 0.16 -19.55 7.88
N GLU A 117 1.34 -19.03 8.21
CA GLU A 117 1.50 -17.72 8.82
C GLU A 117 2.07 -16.71 7.80
N ILE A 118 1.61 -15.47 7.88
CA ILE A 118 2.16 -14.32 7.18
C ILE A 118 2.53 -13.29 8.23
N GLN A 119 3.75 -12.78 8.15
CA GLN A 119 4.23 -11.74 9.05
C GLN A 119 4.14 -10.37 8.36
N GLU A 120 3.36 -9.45 8.95
CA GLU A 120 3.40 -8.03 8.58
C GLU A 120 4.71 -7.44 9.11
N LYS A 121 5.53 -6.89 8.20
CA LYS A 121 6.83 -6.27 8.51
C LYS A 121 6.86 -4.78 8.23
N ASN A 122 5.80 -4.26 7.60
CA ASN A 122 5.70 -2.86 7.26
C ASN A 122 5.10 -2.09 8.45
N ALA A 123 5.49 -0.83 8.57
CA ALA A 123 4.95 0.10 9.55
C ALA A 123 4.39 1.34 8.86
N ALA A 124 3.46 2.02 9.51
CA ALA A 124 2.96 3.29 9.00
C ALA A 124 4.07 4.37 9.08
N PRO A 125 4.21 5.22 8.05
CA PRO A 125 5.07 6.40 8.14
C PRO A 125 4.65 7.30 9.29
N VAL A 126 5.63 7.95 9.91
CA VAL A 126 5.39 8.93 10.98
C VAL A 126 5.64 10.33 10.42
N ASN A 127 4.72 11.26 10.69
CA ASN A 127 4.88 12.67 10.35
C ASN A 127 4.92 13.51 11.63
N VAL A 128 5.95 14.36 11.74
CA VAL A 128 6.07 15.36 12.80
C VAL A 128 6.04 16.73 12.15
N LYS A 129 4.98 17.53 12.44
CA LYS A 129 4.83 18.89 11.96
C LYS A 129 5.27 19.88 13.02
N THR A 130 6.10 20.84 12.65
CA THR A 130 6.59 21.92 13.51
C THR A 130 6.39 23.26 12.83
N VAL A 131 6.35 24.32 13.61
CA VAL A 131 6.28 25.71 13.18
C VAL A 131 7.55 26.45 13.60
N GLU A 132 8.03 27.36 12.77
CA GLU A 132 9.17 28.19 13.08
C GLU A 132 8.76 29.32 14.03
N GLU A 133 9.41 29.40 15.20
CA GLU A 133 9.22 30.48 16.17
C GLU A 133 10.19 31.61 15.83
N ASP A 134 9.68 32.67 15.23
CA ASP A 134 10.45 33.83 14.76
C ASP A 134 10.02 35.17 15.42
N SER A 135 9.03 35.12 16.30
CA SER A 135 8.59 36.26 17.10
C SER A 135 9.33 36.34 18.42
N LYS A 136 9.42 37.45 19.09
CA LYS A 136 10.00 37.60 20.43
C LYS A 136 11.49 37.21 20.57
N GLY A 137 12.33 37.66 19.64
CA GLY A 137 13.79 37.45 19.74
C GLY A 137 14.22 36.06 19.39
N GLY A 138 13.57 35.56 18.38
CA GLY A 138 13.62 34.28 17.74
C GLY A 138 14.82 33.40 18.02
N LYS A 139 14.57 32.14 18.23
CA LYS A 139 15.61 31.13 18.16
C LYS A 139 15.96 30.94 16.70
N GLU A 140 17.15 31.29 16.30
CA GLU A 140 17.68 30.95 14.97
C GLU A 140 18.23 29.53 14.96
N GLY A 141 18.09 28.84 13.83
CA GLY A 141 18.64 27.50 13.62
C GLY A 141 17.71 26.36 14.02
N VAL A 142 18.28 25.24 14.41
CA VAL A 142 17.53 23.99 14.68
C VAL A 142 16.53 24.10 15.84
N ASP A 143 16.80 24.98 16.77
CA ASP A 143 15.93 25.21 17.94
C ASP A 143 14.77 26.16 17.67
N ALA A 144 14.71 26.77 16.49
CA ALA A 144 13.60 27.65 16.09
C ALA A 144 12.30 26.88 15.80
N TRP A 145 12.37 25.58 15.60
CA TRP A 145 11.23 24.73 15.22
C TRP A 145 10.56 24.11 16.46
N GLY A 146 9.31 24.45 16.68
CA GLY A 146 8.53 24.01 17.83
C GLY A 146 7.10 23.65 17.50
N SER A 147 6.27 23.49 18.54
CA SER A 147 4.84 23.20 18.41
C SER A 147 3.96 24.44 18.37
N THR A 148 4.50 25.61 18.68
CA THR A 148 3.77 26.89 18.79
C THR A 148 4.59 28.03 18.20
N ASN A 149 3.89 29.05 17.68
CA ASN A 149 4.44 30.33 17.26
C ASN A 149 3.40 31.43 17.52
N ASP A 150 3.87 32.64 17.82
CA ASP A 150 3.06 33.86 17.82
C ASP A 150 3.29 34.58 16.47
N ALA A 151 2.23 35.05 15.81
CA ALA A 151 2.34 35.73 14.52
C ALA A 151 1.37 36.91 14.43
N ASP A 152 1.85 37.99 13.82
CA ASP A 152 1.03 39.16 13.51
C ASP A 152 0.26 38.99 12.19
N ILE A 153 -0.81 39.76 12.01
CA ILE A 153 -1.57 39.75 10.76
C ILE A 153 -0.67 40.20 9.60
N GLY A 154 -0.59 39.36 8.56
CA GLY A 154 0.20 39.60 7.38
C GLY A 154 1.65 39.05 7.48
N GLN A 155 2.03 38.49 8.61
CA GLN A 155 3.31 37.81 8.77
C GLN A 155 3.31 36.47 8.06
N THR A 156 4.46 36.08 7.50
CA THR A 156 4.68 34.72 6.96
C THR A 156 5.01 33.78 8.09
N VAL A 157 4.30 32.65 8.15
CA VAL A 157 4.53 31.57 9.13
C VAL A 157 5.06 30.36 8.38
N ASN A 158 6.24 29.90 8.75
CA ASN A 158 6.87 28.73 8.15
C ASN A 158 6.53 27.46 8.95
N PHE A 159 6.14 26.41 8.24
CA PHE A 159 5.90 25.08 8.79
C PHE A 159 6.87 24.08 8.18
N LYS A 160 7.28 23.09 8.97
CA LYS A 160 8.09 21.96 8.53
C LYS A 160 7.43 20.64 8.94
N SER A 161 7.22 19.75 7.99
CA SER A 161 6.82 18.36 8.23
C SER A 161 7.99 17.44 7.98
N THR A 162 8.33 16.66 9.00
CA THR A 162 9.37 15.63 8.91
C THR A 162 8.70 14.27 8.84
N ILE A 163 8.82 13.59 7.70
CA ILE A 163 8.25 12.28 7.46
C ILE A 163 9.35 11.24 7.62
N THR A 164 9.14 10.30 8.56
CA THR A 164 9.97 9.11 8.67
C THR A 164 9.35 8.01 7.81
N ALA A 165 9.98 7.74 6.67
CA ALA A 165 9.57 6.68 5.77
C ALA A 165 9.76 5.31 6.41
N GLN A 166 8.90 4.35 6.04
CA GLN A 166 8.95 2.99 6.52
C GLN A 166 9.12 2.01 5.36
N ALA A 167 9.76 0.87 5.63
CA ALA A 167 9.95 -0.18 4.63
C ALA A 167 8.59 -0.69 4.12
N GLY A 168 8.47 -0.83 2.79
CA GLY A 168 7.28 -1.33 2.13
C GLY A 168 6.16 -0.31 1.91
N ALA A 169 6.26 0.91 2.45
CA ALA A 169 5.31 1.97 2.16
C ALA A 169 5.57 2.56 0.76
N GLU A 170 4.52 2.69 -0.03
CA GLU A 170 4.56 3.17 -1.42
C GLU A 170 3.53 4.28 -1.61
N ASN A 171 3.65 5.04 -2.70
CA ASN A 171 2.67 6.05 -3.12
C ASN A 171 2.41 7.10 -2.03
N TYR A 172 3.46 7.65 -1.47
CA TYR A 172 3.35 8.68 -0.44
C TYR A 172 2.55 9.88 -0.94
N VAL A 173 1.53 10.26 -0.15
CA VAL A 173 0.79 11.51 -0.31
C VAL A 173 0.77 12.21 1.05
N PHE A 174 1.33 13.40 1.10
CA PHE A 174 1.26 14.26 2.27
C PHE A 174 0.03 15.16 2.14
N HIS A 175 -0.86 15.11 3.13
CA HIS A 175 -2.05 15.95 3.22
C HIS A 175 -1.88 16.97 4.34
N ASP A 176 -2.19 18.23 4.08
CA ASP A 176 -2.16 19.30 5.09
C ASP A 176 -3.47 20.07 5.10
N THR A 177 -4.04 20.23 6.30
CA THR A 177 -5.21 21.08 6.54
C THR A 177 -4.79 22.28 7.37
N MET A 178 -4.87 23.46 6.79
CA MET A 178 -4.53 24.71 7.46
C MET A 178 -5.68 25.21 8.31
N SER A 179 -5.35 25.82 9.45
CA SER A 179 -6.32 26.49 10.31
C SER A 179 -6.89 27.74 9.64
N ALA A 180 -8.12 28.10 9.99
CA ALA A 180 -8.74 29.36 9.56
C ALA A 180 -7.85 30.56 9.97
N GLY A 181 -7.73 31.50 9.04
CA GLY A 181 -6.89 32.70 9.22
C GLY A 181 -5.51 32.60 8.57
N LEU A 182 -5.09 31.41 8.14
CA LEU A 182 -3.88 31.24 7.35
C LEU A 182 -4.20 31.22 5.84
N THR A 183 -3.31 31.79 5.05
CA THR A 183 -3.36 31.72 3.59
C THR A 183 -2.19 30.90 3.08
N TYR A 184 -2.47 29.88 2.28
CA TYR A 184 -1.44 29.03 1.68
C TYR A 184 -0.61 29.82 0.67
N THR A 185 0.71 29.81 0.83
CA THR A 185 1.65 30.52 -0.04
C THR A 185 2.53 29.58 -0.87
N GLY A 186 2.60 28.30 -0.54
CA GLY A 186 3.33 27.29 -1.29
C GLY A 186 4.21 26.38 -0.45
N VAL A 187 4.81 25.40 -1.11
CA VAL A 187 5.89 24.55 -0.58
C VAL A 187 7.22 25.15 -1.02
N THR A 188 8.07 25.52 -0.07
CA THR A 188 9.37 26.18 -0.35
C THR A 188 10.47 25.19 -0.72
N GLY A 189 10.36 23.94 -0.29
CA GLY A 189 11.33 22.89 -0.64
C GLY A 189 10.99 21.56 0.01
N ILE A 190 11.51 20.50 -0.59
CA ILE A 190 11.45 19.14 -0.08
C ILE A 190 12.86 18.57 -0.08
N THR A 191 13.25 17.91 0.99
CA THR A 191 14.56 17.25 1.10
C THR A 191 14.39 15.78 1.48
N LEU A 192 15.28 14.93 0.99
CA LEU A 192 15.44 13.54 1.42
C LEU A 192 16.86 13.39 2.01
N ASN A 193 16.94 13.08 3.29
CA ASN A 193 18.24 12.99 3.99
C ASN A 193 19.12 14.23 3.70
N GLU A 194 18.54 15.43 3.90
CA GLU A 194 19.17 16.74 3.70
C GLU A 194 19.48 17.11 2.23
N THR A 195 19.26 16.21 1.29
CA THR A 195 19.43 16.46 -0.14
C THR A 195 18.14 16.95 -0.76
N ALA A 196 18.19 18.05 -1.55
CA ALA A 196 17.02 18.58 -2.22
C ALA A 196 16.42 17.55 -3.19
N VAL A 197 15.10 17.39 -3.13
CA VAL A 197 14.34 16.54 -4.05
C VAL A 197 14.02 17.33 -5.31
N ASP A 198 14.32 16.73 -6.47
CA ASP A 198 13.99 17.35 -7.76
C ASP A 198 12.47 17.50 -7.92
N ALA A 199 12.03 18.62 -8.47
CA ALA A 199 10.61 18.93 -8.65
C ALA A 199 9.87 17.94 -9.57
N SER A 200 10.57 17.15 -10.37
CA SER A 200 9.97 16.08 -11.17
C SER A 200 9.50 14.87 -10.34
N ASN A 201 9.94 14.77 -9.09
CA ASN A 201 9.60 13.65 -8.20
C ASN A 201 8.37 13.89 -7.31
N TYR A 202 7.74 15.05 -7.42
CA TYR A 202 6.51 15.35 -6.68
C TYR A 202 5.62 16.35 -7.41
N THR A 203 4.35 16.40 -7.00
CA THR A 203 3.37 17.41 -7.45
C THR A 203 2.65 17.99 -6.25
N VAL A 204 2.55 19.32 -6.18
CA VAL A 204 1.71 20.01 -5.19
C VAL A 204 0.34 20.24 -5.79
N VAL A 205 -0.72 19.79 -5.10
CA VAL A 205 -2.12 19.87 -5.54
C VAL A 205 -2.90 20.70 -4.53
N THR A 206 -3.61 21.72 -5.02
CA THR A 206 -4.43 22.65 -4.20
C THR A 206 -5.89 22.68 -4.61
N GLU A 207 -6.26 21.96 -5.67
CA GLU A 207 -7.61 21.91 -6.21
C GLU A 207 -8.06 20.48 -6.45
N GLY A 208 -9.37 20.23 -6.42
CA GLY A 208 -9.93 18.90 -6.65
C GLY A 208 -9.68 17.90 -5.51
N LEU A 209 -9.38 18.40 -4.31
CA LEU A 209 -9.14 17.59 -3.12
C LEU A 209 -10.48 17.08 -2.55
N THR A 210 -10.53 15.81 -2.16
CA THR A 210 -11.78 15.14 -1.74
C THR A 210 -11.90 14.94 -0.23
N ASP A 211 -10.81 15.09 0.52
CA ASP A 211 -10.73 14.86 1.96
C ASP A 211 -10.81 16.15 2.82
N GLY A 212 -10.95 17.32 2.17
CA GLY A 212 -11.03 18.61 2.82
C GLY A 212 -9.69 19.19 3.29
N CYS A 213 -8.56 18.59 2.90
CA CYS A 213 -7.25 19.18 3.13
C CYS A 213 -7.07 20.48 2.31
N THR A 214 -6.11 21.31 2.72
CA THR A 214 -5.80 22.58 2.02
C THR A 214 -4.92 22.34 0.81
N PHE A 215 -3.97 21.41 0.93
CA PHE A 215 -3.10 20.98 -0.17
C PHE A 215 -2.58 19.58 0.06
N GLU A 216 -2.13 18.96 -1.02
CA GLU A 216 -1.42 17.69 -1.00
C GLU A 216 -0.05 17.82 -1.66
N VAL A 217 0.90 17.01 -1.21
CA VAL A 217 2.14 16.73 -1.96
C VAL A 217 2.11 15.24 -2.33
N ARG A 218 2.01 14.97 -3.62
CA ARG A 218 2.00 13.62 -4.19
C ARG A 218 3.36 13.29 -4.74
N PHE A 219 3.99 12.25 -4.20
CA PHE A 219 5.27 11.78 -4.70
C PHE A 219 5.09 10.81 -5.86
N THR A 220 6.05 10.79 -6.78
CA THR A 220 6.06 9.82 -7.89
C THR A 220 6.56 8.46 -7.42
N GLN A 221 6.31 7.41 -8.21
CA GLN A 221 6.84 6.06 -7.91
C GLN A 221 8.38 5.97 -8.01
N ALA A 222 9.03 6.95 -8.62
CA ALA A 222 10.48 7.01 -8.70
C ALA A 222 11.14 7.57 -7.42
N PHE A 223 10.33 8.11 -6.51
CA PHE A 223 10.73 8.61 -5.21
C PHE A 223 10.63 7.50 -4.17
#